data_9078a732c66891ba34ff8cff53148d03
#
_entry.id   9078a732c66891ba34ff8cff53148d03
#
_cell.length_a   1.000
_cell.length_b   1.000
_cell.length_c   1.000
_cell.angle_alpha   90.00
_cell.angle_beta   90.00
_cell.angle_gamma   90.00
#
_symmetry.space_group_name_H-M   'P 1'
#
loop_
_entity.id
_entity.type
_entity.pdbx_description
1 polymer ?
#
loop_
_entity_poly.entity_id
_entity_poly.type
_entity_poly.pdbx_seq_one_letter_code
_entity_poly.pdbx_strand_id
1 'polypeptide(L)'
;MYCTLEFEKAAPVCGVHIKFKVVGSIQGVFIAKMKTREELVLEAKLAEQAERYDDMVKSMKSVVENAEGDLSDEERNLLSVAYKNVVGARRSAWRIVHSLEEKTEDSSKKDLTKSYRKKVEEELNEQCKEVLELIDNHLMSKMADSGDAKQREAKVFYLKMKGDYYRYLVEIEIDGSEARKENADKSSAAYEEAVEEAKQLSTTHPIRLGLALNYSVFYYEIMNNAKKACETAKKAFDDAIAELDGIKEESYKDSTLIMQLLRDNLTLWTSETDQDEDATED
;
A
#
# COMPACT_ATOMS: atom_id res chain seq x y z
N MET A 1 9.02 -9.77 -43.90
CA MET A 1 10.22 -9.19 -43.26
C MET A 1 10.30 -9.86 -41.88
N TYR A 2 11.20 -10.84 -41.73
CA TYR A 2 11.33 -11.58 -40.45
C TYR A 2 12.41 -10.88 -39.60
N CYS A 3 12.06 -10.51 -38.37
CA CYS A 3 12.99 -9.96 -37.39
C CYS A 3 13.39 -11.07 -36.44
N THR A 4 14.66 -11.45 -36.43
CA THR A 4 15.21 -12.39 -35.41
C THR A 4 15.87 -11.58 -34.31
N LEU A 5 15.45 -11.83 -33.06
CA LEU A 5 16.08 -11.30 -31.85
C LEU A 5 17.13 -12.29 -31.36
N GLU A 6 18.39 -11.91 -31.38
CA GLU A 6 19.47 -12.65 -30.70
C GLU A 6 19.83 -11.92 -29.40
N PHE A 7 19.79 -12.64 -28.28
CA PHE A 7 20.23 -12.14 -26.97
C PHE A 7 21.66 -12.64 -26.72
N GLU A 8 22.60 -11.73 -26.65
CA GLU A 8 23.93 -12.02 -26.15
C GLU A 8 24.05 -11.55 -24.69
N LYS A 9 24.27 -12.50 -23.77
CA LYS A 9 24.59 -12.19 -22.37
C LYS A 9 26.05 -11.72 -22.31
N ALA A 10 26.27 -10.45 -22.07
CA ALA A 10 27.56 -9.94 -21.61
C ALA A 10 27.56 -9.78 -20.09
N ALA A 11 28.68 -10.09 -19.44
CA ALA A 11 28.90 -10.09 -18.00
C ALA A 11 28.65 -8.72 -17.31
N PRO A 12 28.55 -8.67 -15.97
CA PRO A 12 27.70 -7.74 -15.23
C PRO A 12 28.32 -6.35 -15.09
N VAL A 13 27.92 -5.45 -15.96
CA VAL A 13 27.97 -4.00 -15.70
C VAL A 13 26.80 -3.38 -16.48
N CYS A 14 25.88 -2.78 -15.79
CA CYS A 14 24.73 -1.97 -16.21
C CYS A 14 24.64 -1.63 -17.71
N GLY A 15 23.87 -2.37 -18.46
CA GLY A 15 23.51 -1.99 -19.82
C GLY A 15 23.01 -3.18 -20.65
N VAL A 16 21.70 -3.27 -20.88
CA VAL A 16 21.17 -4.22 -21.87
C VAL A 16 21.36 -3.62 -23.25
N HIS A 17 22.32 -4.16 -24.03
CA HIS A 17 22.50 -3.80 -25.43
C HIS A 17 21.58 -4.66 -26.30
N ILE A 18 20.58 -4.04 -26.94
CA ILE A 18 19.74 -4.71 -27.93
C ILE A 18 20.30 -4.37 -29.34
N LYS A 19 20.87 -5.38 -30.02
CA LYS A 19 21.32 -5.22 -31.41
C LYS A 19 20.23 -5.69 -32.35
N PHE A 20 19.76 -4.80 -33.22
CA PHE A 20 18.88 -5.13 -34.32
C PHE A 20 19.71 -5.32 -35.58
N LYS A 21 19.66 -6.52 -36.19
CA LYS A 21 20.26 -6.78 -37.49
C LYS A 21 19.17 -6.67 -38.56
N VAL A 22 19.13 -5.55 -39.28
CA VAL A 22 18.29 -5.40 -40.48
C VAL A 22 19.12 -5.89 -41.68
N VAL A 23 18.61 -6.91 -42.39
CA VAL A 23 19.24 -7.38 -43.62
C VAL A 23 18.94 -6.36 -44.71
N GLY A 24 19.90 -5.46 -44.93
CA GLY A 24 19.84 -4.34 -45.84
C GLY A 24 20.33 -3.06 -45.18
N SER A 25 21.64 -2.87 -45.15
CA SER A 25 22.39 -1.59 -45.15
C SER A 25 22.06 -0.48 -44.12
N ILE A 26 21.56 -0.76 -42.93
CA ILE A 26 21.61 0.21 -41.83
C ILE A 26 21.87 -0.55 -40.50
N GLN A 27 23.13 -0.46 -40.03
CA GLN A 27 23.46 -0.86 -38.64
C GLN A 27 23.12 0.29 -37.70
N GLY A 28 21.96 0.23 -37.09
CA GLY A 28 21.58 1.13 -36.00
C GLY A 28 21.65 0.37 -34.67
N VAL A 29 22.55 0.80 -33.78
CA VAL A 29 22.47 0.38 -32.37
C VAL A 29 21.49 1.33 -31.69
N PHE A 30 20.28 0.86 -31.41
CA PHE A 30 19.35 1.57 -30.53
C PHE A 30 19.76 1.26 -29.09
N ILE A 31 20.49 2.18 -28.46
CA ILE A 31 20.65 2.18 -27.01
C ILE A 31 19.39 2.87 -26.47
N ALA A 32 18.45 2.09 -25.97
CA ALA A 32 17.36 2.67 -25.16
C ALA A 32 18.05 3.31 -23.94
N LYS A 33 18.09 4.65 -23.91
CA LYS A 33 18.63 5.37 -22.76
C LYS A 33 17.72 5.04 -21.57
N MET A 34 18.27 4.34 -20.58
CA MET A 34 17.58 4.14 -19.32
C MET A 34 17.39 5.52 -18.69
N LYS A 35 16.15 5.79 -18.21
CA LYS A 35 15.84 7.02 -17.49
C LYS A 35 16.65 7.07 -16.19
N THR A 36 17.12 8.25 -15.82
CA THR A 36 17.74 8.45 -14.51
C THR A 36 16.71 8.40 -13.41
N ARG A 37 17.17 8.24 -12.16
CA ARG A 37 16.27 8.26 -10.98
C ARG A 37 15.48 9.56 -10.92
N GLU A 38 16.13 10.70 -11.19
CA GLU A 38 15.49 12.02 -11.19
C GLU A 38 14.45 12.15 -12.32
N GLU A 39 14.73 11.61 -13.52
CA GLU A 39 13.76 11.59 -14.62
C GLU A 39 12.53 10.74 -14.26
N LEU A 40 12.72 9.59 -13.61
CA LEU A 40 11.61 8.71 -13.14
C LEU A 40 10.79 9.37 -12.03
N VAL A 41 11.44 10.02 -11.08
CA VAL A 41 10.74 10.75 -10.00
C VAL A 41 9.95 11.93 -10.58
N LEU A 42 10.50 12.67 -11.54
CA LEU A 42 9.80 13.75 -12.22
C LEU A 42 8.58 13.21 -13.00
N GLU A 43 8.74 12.07 -13.68
CA GLU A 43 7.64 11.43 -14.41
C GLU A 43 6.51 10.99 -13.44
N ALA A 44 6.88 10.43 -12.27
CA ALA A 44 5.91 10.07 -11.23
C ALA A 44 5.12 11.30 -10.73
N LYS A 45 5.78 12.44 -10.51
CA LYS A 45 5.13 13.71 -10.12
C LYS A 45 4.20 14.25 -11.22
N LEU A 46 4.60 14.15 -12.48
CA LEU A 46 3.74 14.54 -13.60
C LEU A 46 2.52 13.62 -13.72
N ALA A 47 2.73 12.31 -13.52
CA ALA A 47 1.65 11.33 -13.53
C ALA A 47 0.66 11.56 -12.37
N GLU A 48 1.15 11.92 -11.17
CA GLU A 48 0.32 12.32 -10.03
C GLU A 48 -0.55 13.53 -10.36
N GLN A 49 0.04 14.61 -10.88
CA GLN A 49 -0.70 15.83 -11.27
C GLN A 49 -1.75 15.57 -12.37
N ALA A 50 -1.48 14.59 -13.24
CA ALA A 50 -2.39 14.17 -14.28
C ALA A 50 -3.39 13.09 -13.84
N GLU A 51 -3.39 12.69 -12.57
CA GLU A 51 -4.19 11.57 -12.00
C GLU A 51 -4.00 10.24 -12.74
N ARG A 52 -2.81 10.04 -13.37
CA ARG A 52 -2.44 8.85 -14.13
C ARG A 52 -1.67 7.86 -13.22
N TYR A 53 -2.35 7.32 -12.24
CA TYR A 53 -1.71 6.54 -11.17
C TYR A 53 -1.08 5.22 -11.65
N ASP A 54 -1.60 4.58 -12.71
CA ASP A 54 -0.96 3.41 -13.31
C ASP A 54 0.41 3.74 -13.93
N ASP A 55 0.59 4.94 -14.49
CA ASP A 55 1.89 5.39 -14.97
C ASP A 55 2.82 5.79 -13.82
N MET A 56 2.24 6.40 -12.76
CA MET A 56 2.97 6.73 -11.55
C MET A 56 3.57 5.48 -10.88
N VAL A 57 2.80 4.37 -10.80
CA VAL A 57 3.26 3.07 -10.30
C VAL A 57 4.45 2.57 -11.12
N LYS A 58 4.38 2.59 -12.45
CA LYS A 58 5.48 2.13 -13.31
C LYS A 58 6.77 2.91 -13.07
N SER A 59 6.67 4.24 -12.95
CA SER A 59 7.82 5.09 -12.69
C SER A 59 8.40 4.84 -11.31
N MET A 60 7.57 4.76 -10.27
CA MET A 60 8.03 4.50 -8.90
C MET A 60 8.57 3.09 -8.71
N LYS A 61 7.98 2.06 -9.34
CA LYS A 61 8.54 0.71 -9.40
C LYS A 61 9.96 0.73 -9.97
N SER A 62 10.15 1.41 -11.10
CA SER A 62 11.48 1.55 -11.70
C SER A 62 12.47 2.29 -10.79
N VAL A 63 12.01 3.30 -10.02
CA VAL A 63 12.84 3.97 -9.01
C VAL A 63 13.30 2.96 -7.95
N VAL A 64 12.39 2.15 -7.40
CA VAL A 64 12.69 1.16 -6.34
C VAL A 64 13.65 0.08 -6.84
N GLU A 65 13.38 -0.49 -8.01
CA GLU A 65 14.19 -1.57 -8.60
C GLU A 65 15.61 -1.15 -8.94
N ASN A 66 15.78 0.11 -9.38
CA ASN A 66 17.09 0.65 -9.78
C ASN A 66 17.78 1.49 -8.68
N ALA A 67 17.18 1.61 -7.49
CA ALA A 67 17.79 2.37 -6.41
C ALA A 67 19.03 1.66 -5.85
N GLU A 68 20.16 2.36 -5.80
CA GLU A 68 21.40 1.89 -5.15
C GLU A 68 21.37 2.09 -3.61
N GLY A 69 20.38 2.80 -3.08
CA GLY A 69 20.21 3.10 -1.65
C GLY A 69 18.75 3.28 -1.27
N ASP A 70 18.53 3.80 -0.07
CA ASP A 70 17.19 4.04 0.47
C ASP A 70 16.42 5.08 -0.35
N LEU A 71 15.09 4.99 -0.29
CA LEU A 71 14.23 6.04 -0.84
C LEU A 71 14.25 7.27 0.08
N SER A 72 14.24 8.45 -0.50
CA SER A 72 13.96 9.69 0.23
C SER A 72 12.52 9.71 0.73
N ASP A 73 12.21 10.60 1.67
CA ASP A 73 10.85 10.78 2.19
C ASP A 73 9.86 11.11 1.09
N GLU A 74 10.27 11.94 0.13
CA GLU A 74 9.47 12.28 -1.05
C GLU A 74 9.20 11.05 -1.93
N GLU A 75 10.21 10.25 -2.23
CA GLU A 75 10.06 9.05 -3.05
C GLU A 75 9.21 7.99 -2.36
N ARG A 76 9.32 7.81 -1.04
CA ARG A 76 8.44 6.93 -0.25
C ARG A 76 6.99 7.38 -0.34
N ASN A 77 6.74 8.69 -0.23
CA ASN A 77 5.41 9.25 -0.35
C ASN A 77 4.83 9.05 -1.74
N LEU A 78 5.60 9.32 -2.80
CA LEU A 78 5.18 9.10 -4.19
C LEU A 78 4.84 7.62 -4.44
N LEU A 79 5.67 6.69 -3.95
CA LEU A 79 5.40 5.25 -4.03
C LEU A 79 4.08 4.88 -3.35
N SER A 80 3.88 5.38 -2.11
CA SER A 80 2.66 5.13 -1.34
C SER A 80 1.41 5.69 -2.03
N VAL A 81 1.48 6.92 -2.53
CA VAL A 81 0.38 7.58 -3.26
C VAL A 81 0.02 6.80 -4.52
N ALA A 82 1.02 6.37 -5.30
CA ALA A 82 0.81 5.61 -6.52
C ALA A 82 0.00 4.33 -6.27
N TYR A 83 0.49 3.46 -5.40
CA TYR A 83 -0.18 2.19 -5.11
C TYR A 83 -1.49 2.37 -4.35
N LYS A 84 -1.59 3.34 -3.43
CA LYS A 84 -2.83 3.66 -2.72
C LYS A 84 -3.96 4.01 -3.70
N ASN A 85 -3.69 4.81 -4.72
CA ASN A 85 -4.69 5.22 -5.69
C ASN A 85 -5.05 4.09 -6.66
N VAL A 86 -4.05 3.36 -7.18
CA VAL A 86 -4.28 2.24 -8.11
C VAL A 86 -5.08 1.12 -7.43
N VAL A 87 -4.68 0.72 -6.21
CA VAL A 87 -5.38 -0.31 -5.44
C VAL A 87 -6.71 0.22 -4.91
N GLY A 88 -6.77 1.47 -4.46
CA GLY A 88 -8.00 2.11 -3.99
C GLY A 88 -9.11 2.14 -5.04
N ALA A 89 -8.78 2.46 -6.29
CA ALA A 89 -9.73 2.43 -7.41
C ALA A 89 -10.28 1.01 -7.64
N ARG A 90 -9.42 -0.02 -7.59
CA ARG A 90 -9.82 -1.42 -7.77
C ARG A 90 -10.65 -1.93 -6.58
N ARG A 91 -10.32 -1.55 -5.35
CA ARG A 91 -11.14 -1.85 -4.16
C ARG A 91 -12.54 -1.24 -4.26
N SER A 92 -12.64 0.01 -4.69
CA SER A 92 -13.94 0.66 -4.89
C SER A 92 -14.75 -0.02 -5.99
N ALA A 93 -14.11 -0.36 -7.12
CA ALA A 93 -14.75 -1.10 -8.20
C ALA A 93 -15.23 -2.48 -7.74
N TRP A 94 -14.42 -3.20 -6.98
CA TRP A 94 -14.77 -4.51 -6.42
C TRP A 94 -16.00 -4.43 -5.52
N ARG A 95 -16.03 -3.51 -4.57
CA ARG A 95 -17.17 -3.31 -3.65
C ARG A 95 -18.47 -3.02 -4.40
N ILE A 96 -18.42 -2.18 -5.44
CA ILE A 96 -19.59 -1.87 -6.28
C ILE A 96 -20.06 -3.12 -7.02
N VAL A 97 -19.17 -3.84 -7.69
CA VAL A 97 -19.52 -5.01 -8.49
C VAL A 97 -20.02 -6.17 -7.61
N HIS A 98 -19.40 -6.36 -6.44
CA HIS A 98 -19.84 -7.35 -5.45
C HIS A 98 -21.27 -7.06 -4.97
N SER A 99 -21.57 -5.82 -4.58
CA SER A 99 -22.94 -5.42 -4.19
C SER A 99 -23.96 -5.56 -5.33
N LEU A 100 -23.55 -5.34 -6.59
CA LEU A 100 -24.42 -5.57 -7.75
C LEU A 100 -24.68 -7.07 -7.98
N GLU A 101 -23.67 -7.93 -7.80
CA GLU A 101 -23.81 -9.38 -7.90
C GLU A 101 -24.81 -9.92 -6.89
N GLU A 102 -24.74 -9.45 -5.63
CA GLU A 102 -25.66 -9.85 -4.56
C GLU A 102 -27.12 -9.45 -4.84
N LYS A 103 -27.33 -8.26 -5.40
CA LYS A 103 -28.67 -7.71 -5.71
C LYS A 103 -29.26 -8.22 -7.03
N THR A 104 -28.49 -8.93 -7.85
CA THR A 104 -28.91 -9.37 -9.19
C THR A 104 -29.64 -10.72 -9.08
N GLU A 105 -30.93 -10.75 -9.42
CA GLU A 105 -31.77 -11.97 -9.44
C GLU A 105 -31.68 -12.73 -10.78
N ASP A 106 -31.46 -12.03 -11.90
CA ASP A 106 -31.30 -12.65 -13.24
C ASP A 106 -30.01 -13.43 -13.32
N SER A 107 -30.12 -14.75 -13.54
CA SER A 107 -28.96 -15.67 -13.54
C SER A 107 -27.91 -15.31 -14.60
N SER A 108 -28.33 -14.90 -15.81
CA SER A 108 -27.41 -14.55 -16.89
C SER A 108 -26.64 -13.27 -16.58
N LYS A 109 -27.31 -12.27 -16.01
CA LYS A 109 -26.66 -11.03 -15.55
C LYS A 109 -25.74 -11.29 -14.37
N LYS A 110 -26.16 -12.16 -13.45
CA LYS A 110 -25.37 -12.55 -12.27
C LYS A 110 -24.06 -13.22 -12.67
N ASP A 111 -24.10 -14.15 -13.66
CA ASP A 111 -22.91 -14.80 -14.18
C ASP A 111 -21.92 -13.81 -14.82
N LEU A 112 -22.44 -12.82 -15.56
CA LEU A 112 -21.61 -11.77 -16.12
C LEU A 112 -20.99 -10.89 -15.04
N THR A 113 -21.77 -10.47 -14.06
CA THR A 113 -21.30 -9.65 -12.93
C THR A 113 -20.23 -10.39 -12.12
N LYS A 114 -20.42 -11.67 -11.86
CA LYS A 114 -19.46 -12.54 -11.20
C LYS A 114 -18.14 -12.66 -11.99
N SER A 115 -18.25 -12.84 -13.30
CA SER A 115 -17.06 -12.87 -14.17
C SER A 115 -16.29 -11.54 -14.13
N TYR A 116 -17.00 -10.43 -14.15
CA TYR A 116 -16.38 -9.11 -14.07
C TYR A 116 -15.77 -8.83 -12.70
N ARG A 117 -16.44 -9.24 -11.60
CA ARG A 117 -15.88 -9.16 -10.25
C ARG A 117 -14.55 -9.90 -10.14
N LYS A 118 -14.48 -11.14 -10.66
CA LYS A 118 -13.24 -11.92 -10.67
C LYS A 118 -12.11 -11.22 -11.41
N LYS A 119 -12.40 -10.57 -12.53
CA LYS A 119 -11.39 -9.77 -13.23
C LYS A 119 -10.83 -8.65 -12.35
N VAL A 120 -11.71 -7.93 -11.66
CA VAL A 120 -11.29 -6.86 -10.72
C VAL A 120 -10.48 -7.43 -9.55
N GLU A 121 -10.86 -8.60 -9.03
CA GLU A 121 -10.11 -9.33 -7.99
C GLU A 121 -8.69 -9.69 -8.45
N GLU A 122 -8.54 -10.21 -9.68
CA GLU A 122 -7.24 -10.54 -10.26
C GLU A 122 -6.35 -9.30 -10.38
N GLU A 123 -6.89 -8.20 -10.90
CA GLU A 123 -6.15 -6.93 -11.00
C GLU A 123 -5.74 -6.38 -9.63
N LEU A 124 -6.62 -6.44 -8.64
CA LEU A 124 -6.33 -5.99 -7.27
C LEU A 124 -5.26 -6.86 -6.62
N ASN A 125 -5.40 -8.18 -6.74
CA ASN A 125 -4.46 -9.16 -6.21
C ASN A 125 -3.05 -8.96 -6.81
N GLU A 126 -2.97 -8.76 -8.14
CA GLU A 126 -1.71 -8.50 -8.85
C GLU A 126 -1.03 -7.24 -8.30
N GLN A 127 -1.76 -6.14 -8.17
CA GLN A 127 -1.20 -4.88 -7.66
C GLN A 127 -0.76 -4.96 -6.19
N CYS A 128 -1.54 -5.64 -5.34
CA CYS A 128 -1.15 -5.86 -3.94
C CYS A 128 0.09 -6.73 -3.83
N LYS A 129 0.19 -7.82 -4.59
CA LYS A 129 1.37 -8.70 -4.61
C LYS A 129 2.60 -7.96 -5.12
N GLU A 130 2.45 -7.18 -6.19
CA GLU A 130 3.57 -6.42 -6.75
C GLU A 130 4.19 -5.48 -5.70
N VAL A 131 3.37 -4.71 -4.99
CA VAL A 131 3.91 -3.79 -3.97
C VAL A 131 4.49 -4.53 -2.77
N LEU A 132 3.90 -5.65 -2.36
CA LEU A 132 4.45 -6.48 -1.28
C LEU A 132 5.83 -7.05 -1.66
N GLU A 133 5.99 -7.53 -2.88
CA GLU A 133 7.28 -7.99 -3.42
C GLU A 133 8.32 -6.86 -3.48
N LEU A 134 7.93 -5.66 -3.91
CA LEU A 134 8.81 -4.49 -3.90
C LEU A 134 9.28 -4.14 -2.48
N ILE A 135 8.37 -4.17 -1.50
CA ILE A 135 8.71 -3.89 -0.11
C ILE A 135 9.70 -4.93 0.40
N ASP A 136 9.42 -6.23 0.24
CA ASP A 136 10.24 -7.30 0.80
C ASP A 136 11.60 -7.42 0.10
N ASN A 137 11.62 -7.41 -1.23
CA ASN A 137 12.81 -7.73 -2.01
C ASN A 137 13.73 -6.52 -2.25
N HIS A 138 13.20 -5.30 -2.27
CA HIS A 138 13.96 -4.11 -2.63
C HIS A 138 14.07 -3.05 -1.54
N LEU A 139 13.10 -2.95 -0.64
CA LEU A 139 13.08 -1.91 0.38
C LEU A 139 13.54 -2.46 1.74
N MET A 140 12.86 -3.46 2.28
CA MET A 140 13.21 -4.05 3.57
C MET A 140 14.56 -4.79 3.53
N SER A 141 14.86 -5.50 2.44
CA SER A 141 16.11 -6.25 2.27
C SER A 141 17.37 -5.38 2.27
N LYS A 142 17.25 -4.10 1.95
CA LYS A 142 18.35 -3.12 1.92
C LYS A 142 18.51 -2.36 3.23
N MET A 143 17.53 -2.46 4.16
CA MET A 143 17.59 -1.75 5.42
C MET A 143 18.68 -2.33 6.30
N ALA A 144 19.70 -1.54 6.58
CA ALA A 144 20.73 -1.90 7.54
C ALA A 144 20.20 -1.78 8.96
N ASP A 145 20.67 -2.62 9.86
CA ASP A 145 20.39 -2.52 11.30
C ASP A 145 21.21 -1.37 11.92
N SER A 146 21.12 -0.18 11.34
CA SER A 146 22.02 0.95 11.63
C SER A 146 21.65 1.74 12.89
N GLY A 147 20.48 1.49 13.46
CA GLY A 147 19.96 2.29 14.58
C GLY A 147 19.64 3.75 14.25
N ASP A 148 19.76 4.17 12.98
CA ASP A 148 19.44 5.52 12.54
C ASP A 148 17.93 5.81 12.59
N ALA A 149 17.58 7.00 13.09
CA ALA A 149 16.19 7.42 13.27
C ALA A 149 15.41 7.43 11.95
N LYS A 150 16.03 7.85 10.85
CA LYS A 150 15.38 7.87 9.53
C LYS A 150 15.11 6.47 8.98
N GLN A 151 16.03 5.54 9.20
CA GLN A 151 15.83 4.14 8.79
C GLN A 151 14.73 3.47 9.62
N ARG A 152 14.65 3.74 10.92
CA ARG A 152 13.51 3.27 11.74
C ARG A 152 12.18 3.81 11.25
N GLU A 153 12.13 5.10 10.95
CA GLU A 153 10.93 5.73 10.38
C GLU A 153 10.51 5.06 9.06
N ALA A 154 11.47 4.82 8.17
CA ALA A 154 11.25 4.10 6.91
C ALA A 154 10.76 2.66 7.16
N LYS A 155 11.33 1.95 8.12
CA LYS A 155 10.92 0.60 8.49
C LYS A 155 9.47 0.56 8.95
N VAL A 156 9.08 1.46 9.86
CA VAL A 156 7.68 1.58 10.32
C VAL A 156 6.75 1.86 9.15
N PHE A 157 7.15 2.75 8.26
CA PHE A 157 6.37 3.09 7.06
C PHE A 157 6.14 1.86 6.16
N TYR A 158 7.18 1.09 5.85
CA TYR A 158 7.07 -0.09 5.00
C TYR A 158 6.31 -1.23 5.66
N LEU A 159 6.51 -1.48 6.94
CA LEU A 159 5.76 -2.48 7.71
C LEU A 159 4.26 -2.14 7.77
N LYS A 160 3.93 -0.85 7.98
CA LYS A 160 2.57 -0.37 7.89
C LYS A 160 1.98 -0.61 6.49
N MET A 161 2.72 -0.31 5.44
CA MET A 161 2.29 -0.62 4.07
C MET A 161 2.03 -2.11 3.88
N LYS A 162 2.91 -2.99 4.36
CA LYS A 162 2.67 -4.45 4.31
C LYS A 162 1.36 -4.82 4.99
N GLY A 163 1.11 -4.33 6.19
CA GLY A 163 -0.15 -4.53 6.90
C GLY A 163 -1.35 -4.08 6.07
N ASP A 164 -1.28 -2.89 5.48
CA ASP A 164 -2.35 -2.32 4.67
C ASP A 164 -2.66 -3.19 3.43
N TYR A 165 -1.64 -3.63 2.66
CA TYR A 165 -1.86 -4.39 1.44
C TYR A 165 -2.28 -5.84 1.70
N TYR A 166 -1.80 -6.49 2.76
CA TYR A 166 -2.36 -7.77 3.19
C TYR A 166 -3.82 -7.62 3.64
N ARG A 167 -4.18 -6.55 4.35
CA ARG A 167 -5.59 -6.25 4.70
C ARG A 167 -6.46 -6.11 3.46
N TYR A 168 -6.00 -5.43 2.42
CA TYR A 168 -6.75 -5.31 1.16
C TYR A 168 -6.92 -6.65 0.44
N LEU A 169 -5.97 -7.57 0.54
CA LEU A 169 -6.13 -8.93 0.06
C LEU A 169 -7.20 -9.69 0.87
N VAL A 170 -7.24 -9.51 2.19
CA VAL A 170 -8.28 -10.15 3.03
C VAL A 170 -9.70 -9.73 2.61
N GLU A 171 -9.90 -8.47 2.21
CA GLU A 171 -11.21 -7.94 1.84
C GLU A 171 -11.86 -8.67 0.65
N ILE A 172 -11.05 -9.21 -0.27
CA ILE A 172 -11.54 -9.88 -1.47
C ILE A 172 -11.57 -11.41 -1.37
N GLU A 173 -11.06 -11.96 -0.28
CA GLU A 173 -11.05 -13.41 -0.06
C GLU A 173 -12.38 -13.89 0.53
N ILE A 174 -12.71 -15.16 0.21
CA ILE A 174 -13.92 -15.81 0.69
C ILE A 174 -13.86 -15.99 2.21
N ASP A 175 -14.91 -15.63 2.90
CA ASP A 175 -15.01 -15.80 4.35
C ASP A 175 -14.77 -17.25 4.77
N GLY A 176 -13.90 -17.43 5.79
CA GLY A 176 -13.50 -18.75 6.29
C GLY A 176 -12.49 -19.50 5.41
N SER A 177 -12.03 -18.93 4.30
CA SER A 177 -10.97 -19.56 3.48
C SER A 177 -9.61 -19.52 4.17
N GLU A 178 -8.74 -20.50 3.86
CA GLU A 178 -7.36 -20.52 4.35
C GLU A 178 -6.57 -19.31 3.84
N ALA A 179 -6.80 -18.89 2.59
CA ALA A 179 -6.16 -17.70 2.03
C ALA A 179 -6.51 -16.42 2.80
N ARG A 180 -7.80 -16.26 3.19
CA ARG A 180 -8.24 -15.14 4.02
C ARG A 180 -7.52 -15.13 5.36
N LYS A 181 -7.45 -16.27 6.03
CA LYS A 181 -6.76 -16.42 7.31
C LYS A 181 -5.27 -16.12 7.18
N GLU A 182 -4.59 -16.70 6.18
CA GLU A 182 -3.18 -16.46 5.95
C GLU A 182 -2.87 -14.98 5.71
N ASN A 183 -3.66 -14.29 4.89
CA ASN A 183 -3.50 -12.86 4.64
C ASN A 183 -3.80 -12.02 5.89
N ALA A 184 -4.80 -12.40 6.70
CA ALA A 184 -5.10 -11.73 7.98
C ALA A 184 -3.95 -11.89 8.98
N ASP A 185 -3.38 -13.09 9.11
CA ASP A 185 -2.24 -13.37 9.98
C ASP A 185 -1.00 -12.57 9.54
N LYS A 186 -0.73 -12.49 8.24
CA LYS A 186 0.37 -11.67 7.68
C LYS A 186 0.16 -10.18 7.92
N SER A 187 -1.08 -9.70 7.77
CA SER A 187 -1.43 -8.31 8.07
C SER A 187 -1.21 -7.98 9.53
N SER A 188 -1.70 -8.84 10.44
CA SER A 188 -1.50 -8.68 11.90
C SER A 188 -0.02 -8.64 12.25
N ALA A 189 0.75 -9.61 11.77
CA ALA A 189 2.18 -9.70 12.05
C ALA A 189 2.94 -8.44 11.59
N ALA A 190 2.63 -7.92 10.39
CA ALA A 190 3.24 -6.71 9.88
C ALA A 190 2.89 -5.47 10.73
N TYR A 191 1.62 -5.33 11.14
CA TYR A 191 1.21 -4.25 12.01
C TYR A 191 1.84 -4.37 13.42
N GLU A 192 1.92 -5.57 13.98
CA GLU A 192 2.54 -5.81 15.28
C GLU A 192 4.02 -5.43 15.28
N GLU A 193 4.77 -5.86 14.25
CA GLU A 193 6.17 -5.45 14.09
C GLU A 193 6.30 -3.94 13.91
N ALA A 194 5.42 -3.32 13.11
CA ALA A 194 5.40 -1.87 12.93
C ALA A 194 5.16 -1.13 14.26
N VAL A 195 4.26 -1.62 15.11
CA VAL A 195 3.97 -1.03 16.43
C VAL A 195 5.19 -1.10 17.35
N GLU A 196 5.91 -2.21 17.37
CA GLU A 196 7.14 -2.33 18.18
C GLU A 196 8.20 -1.32 17.74
N GLU A 197 8.46 -1.22 16.46
CA GLU A 197 9.42 -0.24 15.91
C GLU A 197 8.95 1.20 16.14
N ALA A 198 7.65 1.47 16.04
CA ALA A 198 7.08 2.81 16.22
C ALA A 198 7.16 3.32 17.66
N LYS A 199 7.45 2.48 18.66
CA LYS A 199 7.65 2.94 20.06
C LYS A 199 8.77 3.96 20.20
N GLN A 200 9.72 3.97 19.26
CA GLN A 200 10.84 4.90 19.23
C GLN A 200 10.53 6.22 18.52
N LEU A 201 9.37 6.33 17.86
CA LEU A 201 8.86 7.58 17.31
C LEU A 201 8.04 8.33 18.36
N SER A 202 7.97 9.67 18.26
CA SER A 202 7.06 10.48 19.11
C SER A 202 5.61 9.97 18.97
N THR A 203 4.84 10.05 20.05
CA THR A 203 3.41 9.74 20.05
C THR A 203 2.61 10.59 19.07
N THR A 204 3.12 11.78 18.75
CA THR A 204 2.54 12.70 17.78
C THR A 204 3.06 12.53 16.36
N HIS A 205 3.96 11.55 16.12
CA HIS A 205 4.55 11.36 14.79
C HIS A 205 3.49 10.88 13.78
N PRO A 206 3.34 11.51 12.58
CA PRO A 206 2.29 11.17 11.62
C PRO A 206 2.28 9.69 11.22
N ILE A 207 3.46 9.06 11.04
CA ILE A 207 3.57 7.64 10.68
C ILE A 207 3.08 6.76 11.82
N ARG A 208 3.43 7.07 13.08
CA ARG A 208 2.96 6.32 14.26
C ARG A 208 1.44 6.44 14.43
N LEU A 209 0.91 7.64 14.26
CA LEU A 209 -0.54 7.88 14.31
C LEU A 209 -1.28 7.18 13.16
N GLY A 210 -0.76 7.27 11.94
CA GLY A 210 -1.32 6.59 10.77
C GLY A 210 -1.28 5.07 10.89
N LEU A 211 -0.24 4.52 11.53
CA LEU A 211 -0.17 3.10 11.86
C LEU A 211 -1.29 2.71 12.83
N ALA A 212 -1.46 3.45 13.93
CA ALA A 212 -2.51 3.19 14.91
C ALA A 212 -3.91 3.28 14.29
N LEU A 213 -4.14 4.27 13.42
CA LEU A 213 -5.39 4.42 12.67
C LEU A 213 -5.68 3.17 11.82
N ASN A 214 -4.73 2.75 10.98
CA ASN A 214 -4.96 1.62 10.08
C ASN A 214 -5.04 0.27 10.82
N TYR A 215 -4.27 0.11 11.90
CA TYR A 215 -4.34 -1.10 12.73
C TYR A 215 -5.66 -1.19 13.51
N SER A 216 -6.21 -0.06 13.97
CA SER A 216 -7.54 -0.04 14.57
C SER A 216 -8.64 -0.41 13.57
N VAL A 217 -8.53 0.07 12.32
CA VAL A 217 -9.43 -0.34 11.23
C VAL A 217 -9.31 -1.85 10.93
N PHE A 218 -8.10 -2.41 10.95
CA PHE A 218 -7.89 -3.86 10.80
C PHE A 218 -8.62 -4.65 11.89
N TYR A 219 -8.53 -4.23 13.16
CA TYR A 219 -9.28 -4.90 14.23
C TYR A 219 -10.78 -4.80 14.03
N TYR A 220 -11.27 -3.65 13.58
CA TYR A 220 -12.70 -3.44 13.38
C TYR A 220 -13.23 -4.22 12.18
N GLU A 221 -12.67 -4.00 10.99
CA GLU A 221 -13.19 -4.52 9.73
C GLU A 221 -12.83 -5.99 9.46
N ILE A 222 -11.63 -6.42 9.86
CA ILE A 222 -11.10 -7.75 9.52
C ILE A 222 -11.28 -8.74 10.67
N MET A 223 -10.91 -8.31 11.88
CA MET A 223 -10.97 -9.18 13.07
C MET A 223 -12.32 -9.15 13.77
N ASN A 224 -13.23 -8.31 13.32
CA ASN A 224 -14.56 -8.07 13.94
C ASN A 224 -14.45 -7.85 15.46
N ASN A 225 -13.43 -7.09 15.88
CA ASN A 225 -13.12 -6.83 17.28
C ASN A 225 -13.19 -5.33 17.58
N ALA A 226 -14.42 -4.81 17.68
CA ALA A 226 -14.68 -3.40 17.95
C ALA A 226 -14.01 -2.91 19.23
N LYS A 227 -13.99 -3.74 20.29
CA LYS A 227 -13.33 -3.40 21.56
C LYS A 227 -11.85 -3.10 21.38
N LYS A 228 -11.12 -3.99 20.69
CA LYS A 228 -9.68 -3.82 20.48
C LYS A 228 -9.38 -2.68 19.49
N ALA A 229 -10.27 -2.45 18.53
CA ALA A 229 -10.21 -1.30 17.63
C ALA A 229 -10.30 0.02 18.41
N CYS A 230 -11.32 0.14 19.27
CA CYS A 230 -11.48 1.33 20.13
C CYS A 230 -10.30 1.52 21.09
N GLU A 231 -9.85 0.46 21.76
CA GLU A 231 -8.68 0.52 22.66
C GLU A 231 -7.42 1.03 21.93
N THR A 232 -7.16 0.52 20.73
CA THR A 232 -6.00 0.91 19.92
C THR A 232 -6.09 2.36 19.47
N ALA A 233 -7.22 2.79 18.94
CA ALA A 233 -7.42 4.15 18.47
C ALA A 233 -7.42 5.16 19.63
N LYS A 234 -8.09 4.83 20.75
CA LYS A 234 -8.16 5.68 21.94
C LYS A 234 -6.78 5.90 22.56
N LYS A 235 -6.03 4.81 22.73
CA LYS A 235 -4.68 4.89 23.28
C LYS A 235 -3.79 5.82 22.45
N ALA A 236 -3.78 5.66 21.13
CA ALA A 236 -2.96 6.48 20.26
C ALA A 236 -3.38 7.96 20.29
N PHE A 237 -4.68 8.23 20.34
CA PHE A 237 -5.23 9.58 20.45
C PHE A 237 -4.86 10.23 21.77
N ASP A 238 -5.08 9.54 22.91
CA ASP A 238 -4.79 10.07 24.26
C ASP A 238 -3.30 10.32 24.45
N ASP A 239 -2.43 9.38 24.02
CA ASP A 239 -0.97 9.53 24.08
C ASP A 239 -0.51 10.76 23.25
N ALA A 240 -1.11 11.01 22.08
CA ALA A 240 -0.78 12.16 21.26
C ALA A 240 -1.29 13.47 21.83
N ILE A 241 -2.48 13.50 22.42
CA ILE A 241 -3.01 14.68 23.12
C ILE A 241 -2.09 15.09 24.27
N ALA A 242 -1.58 14.13 25.02
CA ALA A 242 -0.69 14.39 26.17
C ALA A 242 0.63 15.08 25.76
N GLU A 243 1.07 14.88 24.51
CA GLU A 243 2.32 15.46 23.96
C GLU A 243 2.07 16.50 22.85
N LEU A 244 0.86 17.04 22.75
CA LEU A 244 0.44 17.92 21.66
C LEU A 244 1.29 19.20 21.56
N ASP A 245 1.68 19.76 22.71
CA ASP A 245 2.49 21.00 22.78
C ASP A 245 3.92 20.79 22.21
N GLY A 246 4.36 19.56 22.08
CA GLY A 246 5.67 19.18 21.53
C GLY A 246 5.68 18.90 20.03
N ILE A 247 4.58 19.05 19.33
CA ILE A 247 4.52 18.78 17.88
C ILE A 247 5.37 19.81 17.12
N LYS A 248 6.23 19.30 16.24
CA LYS A 248 6.96 20.14 15.30
C LYS A 248 6.00 20.82 14.33
N GLU A 249 6.22 22.09 14.04
CA GLU A 249 5.36 22.89 13.15
C GLU A 249 5.15 22.22 11.79
N GLU A 250 6.20 21.61 11.23
CA GLU A 250 6.17 20.91 9.95
C GLU A 250 5.25 19.67 9.93
N SER A 251 5.07 19.00 11.08
CA SER A 251 4.22 17.78 11.21
C SER A 251 2.84 18.08 11.78
N TYR A 252 2.60 19.31 12.25
CA TYR A 252 1.38 19.67 13.00
C TYR A 252 0.10 19.38 12.20
N LYS A 253 0.07 19.79 10.94
CA LYS A 253 -1.10 19.61 10.07
C LYS A 253 -1.43 18.14 9.84
N ASP A 254 -0.42 17.32 9.54
CA ASP A 254 -0.62 15.90 9.24
C ASP A 254 -1.02 15.15 10.51
N SER A 255 -0.35 15.41 11.63
CA SER A 255 -0.64 14.77 12.91
C SER A 255 -2.07 15.08 13.39
N THR A 256 -2.47 16.34 13.36
CA THR A 256 -3.81 16.76 13.80
C THR A 256 -4.91 16.19 12.90
N LEU A 257 -4.69 16.08 11.60
CA LEU A 257 -5.63 15.43 10.69
C LEU A 257 -5.82 13.95 11.04
N ILE A 258 -4.73 13.20 11.29
CA ILE A 258 -4.82 11.79 11.65
C ILE A 258 -5.48 11.61 13.02
N MET A 259 -5.17 12.49 13.99
CA MET A 259 -5.84 12.48 15.30
C MET A 259 -7.35 12.71 15.16
N GLN A 260 -7.77 13.57 14.26
CA GLN A 260 -9.20 13.75 13.98
C GLN A 260 -9.82 12.47 13.41
N LEU A 261 -9.18 11.80 12.48
CA LEU A 261 -9.67 10.53 11.92
C LEU A 261 -9.78 9.43 12.99
N LEU A 262 -8.80 9.35 13.93
CA LEU A 262 -8.87 8.44 15.07
C LEU A 262 -10.10 8.72 15.94
N ARG A 263 -10.36 9.99 16.24
CA ARG A 263 -11.53 10.40 17.03
C ARG A 263 -12.84 10.13 16.31
N ASP A 264 -12.91 10.37 15.01
CA ASP A 264 -14.10 10.15 14.21
C ASP A 264 -14.45 8.65 14.18
N ASN A 265 -13.45 7.78 13.99
CA ASN A 265 -13.63 6.32 14.09
C ASN A 265 -14.09 5.89 15.48
N LEU A 266 -13.49 6.42 16.55
CA LEU A 266 -13.92 6.13 17.92
C LEU A 266 -15.40 6.49 18.14
N THR A 267 -15.83 7.66 17.69
CA THR A 267 -17.20 8.11 17.81
C THR A 267 -18.17 7.19 17.07
N LEU A 268 -17.79 6.76 15.85
CA LEU A 268 -18.60 5.83 15.05
C LEU A 268 -18.72 4.47 15.74
N TRP A 269 -17.60 3.86 16.12
CA TRP A 269 -17.57 2.49 16.66
C TRP A 269 -18.20 2.37 18.03
N THR A 270 -18.08 3.39 18.90
CA THR A 270 -18.76 3.39 20.21
C THR A 270 -20.28 3.54 20.06
N SER A 271 -20.74 4.34 19.11
CA SER A 271 -22.20 4.46 18.87
C SER A 271 -22.84 3.17 18.34
N GLU A 272 -22.09 2.37 17.58
CA GLU A 272 -22.55 1.08 17.06
C GLU A 272 -22.59 0.00 18.16
N THR A 273 -21.55 -0.03 19.03
CA THR A 273 -21.51 -0.98 20.16
C THR A 273 -22.61 -0.72 21.18
N ASP A 274 -22.94 0.54 21.48
CA ASP A 274 -24.01 0.90 22.40
C ASP A 274 -25.39 0.49 21.84
N GLN A 275 -25.61 0.59 20.52
CA GLN A 275 -26.86 0.17 19.87
C GLN A 275 -27.04 -1.36 19.87
N ASP A 276 -25.94 -2.12 19.73
CA ASP A 276 -25.99 -3.59 19.74
C ASP A 276 -26.25 -4.14 21.16
N GLU A 277 -25.77 -3.46 22.21
CA GLU A 277 -26.05 -3.83 23.61
C GLU A 277 -27.52 -3.57 23.95
N ASP A 278 -28.10 -2.43 23.56
CA ASP A 278 -29.53 -2.11 23.80
C ASP A 278 -30.47 -3.07 23.04
N ALA A 279 -30.05 -3.54 21.83
CA ALA A 279 -30.86 -4.48 21.03
C ALA A 279 -30.86 -5.92 21.56
N THR A 280 -29.93 -6.26 22.45
CA THR A 280 -29.84 -7.62 23.07
C THR A 280 -30.52 -7.73 24.44
N GLU A 281 -30.98 -6.61 25.03
CA GLU A 281 -31.68 -6.57 26.31
C GLU A 281 -33.23 -6.60 26.16
N ASP A 282 -33.78 -6.55 24.93
CA ASP A 282 -35.23 -6.70 24.63
C ASP A 282 -35.53 -8.13 24.10
#